data_2dddbdbed2f83123401f0abde061eae8
#
_entry.id   2dddbdbed2f83123401f0abde061eae8
#
_cell.length_a   1.000
_cell.length_b   1.000
_cell.length_c   1.000
_cell.angle_alpha   90.00
_cell.angle_beta   90.00
_cell.angle_gamma   90.00
#
_symmetry.space_group_name_H-M   'P 1'
#
loop_
_entity.id
_entity.type
_entity.pdbx_description
1 polymer ?
#
loop_
_entity_poly.entity_id
_entity_poly.type
_entity_poly.pdbx_seq_one_letter_code
_entity_poly.pdbx_strand_id
1 'polypeptide(L)'
;MNSSEFRDYKIRYGSAIRKVLEEAERGRLDESGFPAYSHRNLLINWLFWQRLRTAMNYIEKHAPYEKILDFGCGSGVMLPFLAQHSQQVTAIDIDLLPLGSLKKHIPLAENVLVLDANQTSLSQLRPTSFDLINALDVLEHVDDLSTILGELLHLLKPGGRLVVSGPTENTFYQIGRKLAGPEFSGEYHERGTAEIKRELARLACVTPIATLYWPAPLFEIFVT
;
A
#
# COMPACT_ATOMS: atom_id res chain seq x y z
N MET A 1 -1.77 -1.91 16.76
CA MET A 1 -2.12 -0.46 17.03
C MET A 1 -3.52 -0.38 17.58
N ASN A 2 -3.69 0.17 18.79
CA ASN A 2 -5.02 0.30 19.41
C ASN A 2 -5.90 1.36 18.70
N SER A 3 -7.19 1.41 19.04
CA SER A 3 -8.14 2.30 18.33
C SER A 3 -7.86 3.79 18.51
N SER A 4 -7.26 4.21 19.65
CA SER A 4 -6.88 5.60 19.88
C SER A 4 -5.66 5.97 19.04
N GLU A 5 -4.63 5.15 19.07
CA GLU A 5 -3.41 5.33 18.28
C GLU A 5 -3.71 5.41 16.78
N PHE A 6 -4.56 4.51 16.28
CA PHE A 6 -4.97 4.54 14.87
C PHE A 6 -5.74 5.81 14.52
N ARG A 7 -6.63 6.28 15.41
CA ARG A 7 -7.35 7.53 15.20
C ARG A 7 -6.40 8.73 15.12
N ASP A 8 -5.42 8.79 16.02
CA ASP A 8 -4.44 9.88 16.06
C ASP A 8 -3.53 9.84 14.82
N TYR A 9 -3.12 8.64 14.39
CA TYR A 9 -2.41 8.42 13.14
C TYR A 9 -3.21 8.95 11.94
N LYS A 10 -4.48 8.55 11.82
CA LYS A 10 -5.39 9.00 10.78
C LYS A 10 -5.55 10.53 10.75
N ILE A 11 -5.73 11.15 11.92
CA ILE A 11 -5.89 12.62 12.04
C ILE A 11 -4.62 13.32 11.59
N ARG A 12 -3.46 12.86 12.03
CA ARG A 12 -2.14 13.42 11.69
C ARG A 12 -1.92 13.38 10.18
N TYR A 13 -2.11 12.21 9.57
CA TYR A 13 -1.94 12.01 8.12
C TYR A 13 -2.98 12.79 7.31
N GLY A 14 -4.24 12.71 7.67
CA GLY A 14 -5.30 13.43 6.98
C GLY A 14 -5.10 14.96 7.02
N SER A 15 -4.52 15.49 8.11
CA SER A 15 -4.16 16.91 8.20
C SER A 15 -2.98 17.27 7.30
N ALA A 16 -1.94 16.43 7.27
CA ALA A 16 -0.79 16.64 6.41
C ALA A 16 -1.15 16.56 4.92
N ILE A 17 -1.95 15.57 4.54
CA ILE A 17 -2.42 15.42 3.16
C ILE A 17 -3.22 16.64 2.70
N ARG A 18 -4.13 17.17 3.54
CA ARG A 18 -4.88 18.38 3.19
C ARG A 18 -3.95 19.57 2.93
N LYS A 19 -2.92 19.77 3.75
CA LYS A 19 -1.92 20.82 3.52
C LYS A 19 -1.18 20.63 2.21
N VAL A 20 -0.74 19.41 1.91
CA VAL A 20 -0.08 19.08 0.64
C VAL A 20 -0.98 19.39 -0.55
N LEU A 21 -2.28 19.02 -0.47
CA LEU A 21 -3.24 19.29 -1.55
C LEU A 21 -3.58 20.79 -1.70
N GLU A 22 -3.52 21.55 -0.60
CA GLU A 22 -3.68 23.02 -0.63
C GLU A 22 -2.47 23.72 -1.27
N GLU A 23 -1.26 23.16 -1.09
CA GLU A 23 0.01 23.69 -1.62
C GLU A 23 0.29 23.25 -3.07
N ALA A 24 -0.31 22.13 -3.49
CA ALA A 24 -0.07 21.53 -4.81
C ALA A 24 -0.85 22.24 -5.93
N GLU A 25 -0.27 22.27 -7.12
CA GLU A 25 -1.01 22.58 -8.34
C GLU A 25 -2.11 21.52 -8.58
N ARG A 26 -3.29 21.99 -9.00
CA ARG A 26 -4.44 21.10 -9.24
C ARG A 26 -4.09 20.01 -10.25
N GLY A 27 -4.45 18.77 -9.93
CA GLY A 27 -4.26 17.60 -10.78
C GLY A 27 -2.91 16.88 -10.62
N ARG A 28 -1.92 17.49 -9.99
CA ARG A 28 -0.54 16.96 -9.95
C ARG A 28 -0.36 15.78 -8.96
N LEU A 29 -1.28 15.58 -8.05
CA LEU A 29 -1.23 14.55 -7.01
C LEU A 29 -2.50 13.66 -6.96
N ASP A 30 -3.35 13.71 -8.00
CA ASP A 30 -4.64 13.02 -8.01
C ASP A 30 -4.47 11.49 -8.03
N GLU A 31 -3.39 10.98 -8.63
CA GLU A 31 -3.10 9.54 -8.74
C GLU A 31 -2.37 8.97 -7.50
N SER A 32 -1.98 9.81 -6.56
CA SER A 32 -1.12 9.44 -5.43
C SER A 32 -1.81 8.76 -4.25
N GLY A 33 -3.10 8.46 -4.34
CA GLY A 33 -3.92 7.98 -3.22
C GLY A 33 -4.31 9.07 -2.22
N PHE A 34 -3.76 10.29 -2.32
CA PHE A 34 -4.13 11.41 -1.45
C PHE A 34 -5.62 11.72 -1.41
N PRO A 35 -6.34 11.77 -2.57
CA PRO A 35 -7.78 12.01 -2.56
C PRO A 35 -8.54 10.99 -1.72
N ALA A 36 -8.17 9.72 -1.75
CA ALA A 36 -8.82 8.65 -1.00
C ALA A 36 -8.68 8.83 0.52
N TYR A 37 -7.47 9.15 1.00
CA TYR A 37 -7.19 9.33 2.43
C TYR A 37 -7.70 10.65 3.01
N SER A 38 -7.95 11.66 2.18
CA SER A 38 -8.50 12.96 2.57
C SER A 38 -9.92 13.22 2.09
N HIS A 39 -10.57 12.20 1.50
CA HIS A 39 -11.86 12.33 0.85
C HIS A 39 -12.93 12.94 1.77
N ARG A 40 -13.71 13.90 1.22
CA ARG A 40 -14.78 14.61 1.97
C ARG A 40 -15.92 13.67 2.38
N ASN A 41 -16.23 12.66 1.56
CA ASN A 41 -17.21 11.65 1.93
C ASN A 41 -16.59 10.76 3.02
N LEU A 42 -17.18 10.81 4.22
CA LEU A 42 -16.69 10.10 5.41
C LEU A 42 -16.68 8.59 5.24
N LEU A 43 -17.62 8.04 4.44
CA LEU A 43 -17.68 6.59 4.17
C LEU A 43 -16.49 6.16 3.32
N ILE A 44 -16.21 6.85 2.22
CA ILE A 44 -15.06 6.56 1.35
C ILE A 44 -13.76 6.67 2.13
N ASN A 45 -13.58 7.79 2.84
CA ASN A 45 -12.43 7.98 3.70
C ASN A 45 -12.28 6.85 4.73
N TRP A 46 -13.38 6.44 5.39
CA TRP A 46 -13.37 5.34 6.35
C TRP A 46 -12.98 4.01 5.71
N LEU A 47 -13.49 3.69 4.51
CA LEU A 47 -13.20 2.47 3.76
C LEU A 47 -11.68 2.32 3.50
N PHE A 48 -11.05 3.37 2.99
CA PHE A 48 -9.60 3.34 2.71
C PHE A 48 -8.76 3.19 3.97
N TRP A 49 -9.11 3.90 5.04
CA TRP A 49 -8.37 3.79 6.30
C TRP A 49 -8.56 2.44 7.01
N GLN A 50 -9.73 1.81 6.91
CA GLN A 50 -9.93 0.46 7.49
C GLN A 50 -9.11 -0.60 6.77
N ARG A 51 -8.89 -0.47 5.47
CA ARG A 51 -8.00 -1.35 4.73
C ARG A 51 -6.57 -1.28 5.28
N LEU A 52 -6.01 -0.07 5.40
CA LEU A 52 -4.69 0.11 6.02
C LEU A 52 -4.64 -0.46 7.43
N ARG A 53 -5.65 -0.18 8.25
CA ARG A 53 -5.72 -0.69 9.62
C ARG A 53 -5.65 -2.22 9.68
N THR A 54 -6.32 -2.88 8.75
CA THR A 54 -6.32 -4.35 8.69
C THR A 54 -4.92 -4.88 8.36
N ALA A 55 -4.23 -4.29 7.39
CA ALA A 55 -2.85 -4.63 7.07
C ALA A 55 -1.91 -4.32 8.26
N MET A 56 -2.03 -3.15 8.87
CA MET A 56 -1.26 -2.75 10.05
C MET A 56 -1.43 -3.74 11.21
N ASN A 57 -2.65 -4.16 11.52
CA ASN A 57 -2.92 -5.12 12.60
C ASN A 57 -2.27 -6.49 12.32
N TYR A 58 -2.29 -6.93 11.05
CA TYR A 58 -1.61 -8.14 10.66
C TYR A 58 -0.09 -8.03 10.83
N ILE A 59 0.51 -6.95 10.34
CA ILE A 59 1.95 -6.69 10.41
C ILE A 59 2.41 -6.59 11.87
N GLU A 60 1.71 -5.81 12.70
CA GLU A 60 2.02 -5.66 14.13
C GLU A 60 1.99 -6.99 14.89
N LYS A 61 1.01 -7.86 14.58
CA LYS A 61 0.88 -9.18 15.23
C LYS A 61 2.11 -10.07 15.01
N HIS A 62 2.87 -9.84 13.93
CA HIS A 62 4.02 -10.65 13.55
C HIS A 62 5.37 -9.92 13.72
N ALA A 63 5.34 -8.69 14.22
CA ALA A 63 6.53 -7.90 14.54
C ALA A 63 7.26 -8.48 15.79
N PRO A 64 8.56 -8.13 16.02
CA PRO A 64 9.37 -7.20 15.24
C PRO A 64 9.99 -7.82 13.98
N TYR A 65 10.35 -6.96 13.02
CA TYR A 65 11.06 -7.34 11.80
C TYR A 65 12.47 -6.75 11.79
N GLU A 66 13.41 -7.41 11.13
CA GLU A 66 14.72 -6.84 10.85
C GLU A 66 14.62 -5.88 9.65
N LYS A 67 14.09 -6.37 8.52
CA LYS A 67 13.96 -5.58 7.29
C LYS A 67 12.59 -5.74 6.63
N ILE A 68 12.01 -4.60 6.29
CA ILE A 68 10.75 -4.53 5.53
C ILE A 68 11.02 -3.83 4.19
N LEU A 69 10.45 -4.36 3.10
CA LEU A 69 10.30 -3.65 1.83
C LEU A 69 8.86 -3.15 1.70
N ASP A 70 8.67 -1.86 1.47
CA ASP A 70 7.40 -1.26 1.09
C ASP A 70 7.43 -1.01 -0.43
N PHE A 71 6.85 -1.94 -1.18
CA PHE A 71 6.81 -1.92 -2.65
C PHE A 71 5.58 -1.16 -3.11
N GLY A 72 5.78 -0.08 -3.86
CA GLY A 72 4.73 0.87 -4.21
C GLY A 72 4.33 1.72 -2.99
N CYS A 73 5.32 2.39 -2.38
CA CYS A 73 5.09 3.13 -1.13
C CYS A 73 4.21 4.38 -1.31
N GLY A 74 4.01 4.86 -2.52
CA GLY A 74 3.16 5.99 -2.87
C GLY A 74 3.46 7.23 -2.03
N SER A 75 2.47 7.70 -1.30
CA SER A 75 2.60 8.84 -0.39
C SER A 75 3.36 8.54 0.90
N GLY A 76 3.73 7.28 1.15
CA GLY A 76 4.44 6.87 2.35
C GLY A 76 3.55 6.76 3.59
N VAL A 77 2.24 6.60 3.42
CA VAL A 77 1.27 6.50 4.52
C VAL A 77 1.56 5.33 5.46
N MET A 78 2.21 4.27 5.02
CA MET A 78 2.60 3.13 5.85
C MET A 78 3.97 3.31 6.52
N LEU A 79 4.85 4.16 6.00
CA LEU A 79 6.25 4.21 6.41
C LEU A 79 6.50 4.48 7.90
N PRO A 80 5.83 5.43 8.57
CA PRO A 80 6.06 5.61 10.02
C PRO A 80 5.59 4.43 10.86
N PHE A 81 4.56 3.72 10.41
CA PHE A 81 4.11 2.49 11.08
C PHE A 81 5.13 1.37 10.88
N LEU A 82 5.59 1.13 9.65
CA LEU A 82 6.58 0.11 9.32
C LEU A 82 7.91 0.37 10.04
N ALA A 83 8.34 1.64 10.11
CA ALA A 83 9.56 2.06 10.79
C ALA A 83 9.55 1.76 12.31
N GLN A 84 8.38 1.84 12.95
CA GLN A 84 8.22 1.50 14.37
C GLN A 84 8.29 -0.01 14.64
N HIS A 85 8.04 -0.84 13.63
CA HIS A 85 7.95 -2.30 13.76
C HIS A 85 9.15 -3.05 13.16
N SER A 86 10.16 -2.32 12.65
CA SER A 86 11.34 -2.90 12.02
C SER A 86 12.62 -2.13 12.34
N GLN A 87 13.76 -2.79 12.15
CA GLN A 87 15.06 -2.14 12.27
C GLN A 87 15.36 -1.29 11.02
N GLN A 88 14.91 -1.71 9.85
CA GLN A 88 15.09 -1.01 8.58
C GLN A 88 13.88 -1.16 7.68
N VAL A 89 13.45 -0.07 7.05
CA VAL A 89 12.46 -0.05 5.97
C VAL A 89 13.14 0.40 4.69
N THR A 90 12.96 -0.35 3.60
CA THR A 90 13.24 0.10 2.25
C THR A 90 11.91 0.40 1.58
N ALA A 91 11.71 1.63 1.14
CA ALA A 91 10.53 2.06 0.39
C ALA A 91 10.91 2.27 -1.08
N ILE A 92 10.13 1.75 -2.00
CA ILE A 92 10.39 1.90 -3.44
C ILE A 92 9.12 2.26 -4.19
N ASP A 93 9.20 3.25 -5.09
CA ASP A 93 8.09 3.67 -5.95
C ASP A 93 8.60 4.26 -7.26
N ILE A 94 7.77 4.27 -8.30
CA ILE A 94 8.05 4.92 -9.59
C ILE A 94 7.81 6.43 -9.53
N ASP A 95 6.92 6.88 -8.61
CA ASP A 95 6.64 8.30 -8.38
C ASP A 95 6.87 8.67 -6.91
N LEU A 96 7.97 9.36 -6.64
CA LEU A 96 8.33 9.84 -5.32
C LEU A 96 7.84 11.26 -5.01
N LEU A 97 7.11 11.90 -5.92
CA LEU A 97 6.59 13.26 -5.71
C LEU A 97 5.59 13.33 -4.53
N PRO A 98 4.63 12.37 -4.39
CA PRO A 98 3.71 12.35 -3.25
C PRO A 98 4.43 12.21 -1.92
N LEU A 99 5.37 11.28 -1.83
CA LEU A 99 6.20 11.08 -0.63
C LEU A 99 7.05 12.32 -0.34
N GLY A 100 7.68 12.89 -1.38
CA GLY A 100 8.49 14.11 -1.27
C GLY A 100 7.70 15.30 -0.75
N SER A 101 6.43 15.41 -1.12
CA SER A 101 5.52 16.44 -0.65
C SER A 101 5.09 16.20 0.80
N LEU A 102 4.72 14.96 1.15
CA LEU A 102 4.24 14.64 2.48
C LEU A 102 5.32 14.70 3.55
N LYS A 103 6.58 14.31 3.24
CA LYS A 103 7.69 14.34 4.20
C LYS A 103 8.03 15.73 4.75
N LYS A 104 7.58 16.81 4.09
CA LYS A 104 7.71 18.19 4.61
C LYS A 104 6.86 18.40 5.87
N HIS A 105 5.75 17.68 5.99
CA HIS A 105 4.81 17.75 7.11
C HIS A 105 4.93 16.58 8.09
N ILE A 106 5.36 15.42 7.58
CA ILE A 106 5.60 14.20 8.37
C ILE A 106 6.99 13.69 8.02
N PRO A 107 8.02 14.06 8.80
CA PRO A 107 9.38 13.58 8.58
C PRO A 107 9.46 12.06 8.61
N LEU A 108 10.26 11.49 7.72
CA LEU A 108 10.59 10.06 7.75
C LEU A 108 11.51 9.74 8.92
N ALA A 109 11.37 8.54 9.46
CA ALA A 109 12.27 8.02 10.46
C ALA A 109 13.65 7.72 9.83
N GLU A 110 14.70 7.76 10.63
CA GLU A 110 16.10 7.57 10.19
C GLU A 110 16.35 6.16 9.60
N ASN A 111 15.55 5.18 10.01
CA ASN A 111 15.64 3.80 9.52
C ASN A 111 14.87 3.55 8.21
N VAL A 112 14.38 4.60 7.52
CA VAL A 112 13.69 4.50 6.24
C VAL A 112 14.60 4.92 5.09
N LEU A 113 14.93 3.98 4.20
CA LEU A 113 15.61 4.21 2.93
C LEU A 113 14.57 4.31 1.81
N VAL A 114 14.61 5.38 1.02
CA VAL A 114 13.72 5.58 -0.13
C VAL A 114 14.49 5.40 -1.42
N LEU A 115 13.97 4.59 -2.33
CA LEU A 115 14.53 4.28 -3.64
C LEU A 115 13.56 4.66 -4.75
N ASP A 116 14.09 5.20 -5.84
CA ASP A 116 13.37 5.49 -7.07
C ASP A 116 13.40 4.24 -7.97
N ALA A 117 12.25 3.66 -8.26
CA ALA A 117 12.13 2.47 -9.10
C ALA A 117 12.51 2.72 -10.58
N ASN A 118 12.55 3.98 -11.02
CA ASN A 118 13.07 4.33 -12.34
C ASN A 118 14.61 4.24 -12.41
N GLN A 119 15.28 4.24 -11.26
CA GLN A 119 16.75 4.20 -11.16
C GLN A 119 17.24 2.89 -10.52
N THR A 120 16.41 2.21 -9.76
CA THR A 120 16.76 1.00 -9.01
C THR A 120 15.76 -0.10 -9.31
N SER A 121 16.18 -1.16 -9.99
CA SER A 121 15.36 -2.35 -10.18
C SER A 121 15.35 -3.25 -8.94
N LEU A 122 14.30 -4.08 -8.78
CA LEU A 122 14.23 -5.07 -7.68
C LEU A 122 15.40 -6.06 -7.72
N SER A 123 15.87 -6.41 -8.93
CA SER A 123 17.01 -7.32 -9.11
C SER A 123 18.34 -6.78 -8.57
N GLN A 124 18.47 -5.48 -8.31
CA GLN A 124 19.63 -4.87 -7.67
C GLN A 124 19.57 -4.94 -6.14
N LEU A 125 18.42 -5.25 -5.57
CA LEU A 125 18.28 -5.47 -4.14
C LEU A 125 18.86 -6.84 -3.76
N ARG A 126 19.38 -6.93 -2.53
CA ARG A 126 19.98 -8.17 -2.06
C ARG A 126 18.91 -9.26 -1.91
N PRO A 127 19.06 -10.43 -2.56
CA PRO A 127 18.16 -11.56 -2.39
C PRO A 127 18.05 -12.01 -0.92
N THR A 128 16.93 -12.65 -0.58
CA THR A 128 16.69 -13.27 0.75
C THR A 128 17.02 -12.35 1.92
N SER A 129 16.65 -11.07 1.82
CA SER A 129 17.04 -10.07 2.83
C SER A 129 15.88 -9.47 3.61
N PHE A 130 14.62 -9.63 3.16
CA PHE A 130 13.46 -9.04 3.81
C PHE A 130 12.63 -10.07 4.57
N ASP A 131 12.23 -9.71 5.78
CA ASP A 131 11.31 -10.51 6.61
C ASP A 131 9.87 -10.31 6.18
N LEU A 132 9.57 -9.11 5.69
CA LEU A 132 8.26 -8.71 5.19
C LEU A 132 8.41 -7.87 3.94
N ILE A 133 7.58 -8.14 2.94
CA ILE A 133 7.30 -7.24 1.83
C ILE A 133 5.86 -6.80 1.92
N ASN A 134 5.63 -5.48 1.95
CA ASN A 134 4.32 -4.85 1.94
C ASN A 134 4.06 -4.32 0.53
N ALA A 135 3.01 -4.79 -0.13
CA ALA A 135 2.60 -4.40 -1.47
C ALA A 135 1.09 -4.10 -1.48
N LEU A 136 0.72 -2.90 -1.02
CA LEU A 136 -0.67 -2.49 -0.88
C LEU A 136 -1.09 -1.61 -2.05
N ASP A 137 -2.06 -2.10 -2.84
CA ASP A 137 -2.67 -1.39 -3.99
C ASP A 137 -1.64 -0.89 -5.01
N VAL A 138 -0.73 -1.76 -5.37
CA VAL A 138 0.33 -1.50 -6.35
C VAL A 138 0.37 -2.57 -7.45
N LEU A 139 0.10 -3.84 -7.12
CA LEU A 139 0.26 -4.95 -8.07
C LEU A 139 -0.78 -4.93 -9.19
N GLU A 140 -1.91 -4.26 -9.01
CA GLU A 140 -2.90 -4.03 -10.07
C GLU A 140 -2.42 -3.11 -11.19
N HIS A 141 -1.36 -2.32 -10.94
CA HIS A 141 -0.78 -1.37 -11.88
C HIS A 141 0.49 -1.89 -12.57
N VAL A 142 0.92 -3.11 -12.25
CA VAL A 142 2.16 -3.69 -12.76
C VAL A 142 1.91 -4.39 -14.11
N ASP A 143 2.63 -4.04 -15.16
CA ASP A 143 2.48 -4.65 -16.50
C ASP A 143 2.85 -6.15 -16.49
N ASP A 144 4.05 -6.51 -16.05
CA ASP A 144 4.52 -7.88 -15.94
C ASP A 144 4.43 -8.40 -14.50
N LEU A 145 3.21 -8.75 -14.12
CA LEU A 145 2.91 -9.24 -12.78
C LEU A 145 3.70 -10.48 -12.40
N SER A 146 3.87 -11.43 -13.35
CA SER A 146 4.56 -12.70 -13.08
C SER A 146 6.03 -12.49 -12.72
N THR A 147 6.73 -11.66 -13.49
CA THR A 147 8.13 -11.31 -13.22
C THR A 147 8.27 -10.57 -11.88
N ILE A 148 7.45 -9.58 -11.63
CA ILE A 148 7.51 -8.80 -10.37
C ILE A 148 7.21 -9.68 -9.16
N LEU A 149 6.21 -10.56 -9.21
CA LEU A 149 5.94 -11.50 -8.12
C LEU A 149 7.12 -12.44 -7.87
N GLY A 150 7.76 -12.94 -8.93
CA GLY A 150 8.97 -13.76 -8.82
C GLY A 150 10.13 -13.01 -8.15
N GLU A 151 10.38 -11.77 -8.55
CA GLU A 151 11.41 -10.92 -7.94
C GLU A 151 11.11 -10.61 -6.47
N LEU A 152 9.87 -10.24 -6.12
CA LEU A 152 9.49 -9.97 -4.74
C LEU A 152 9.67 -11.21 -3.85
N LEU A 153 9.24 -12.39 -4.32
CA LEU A 153 9.43 -13.64 -3.57
C LEU A 153 10.91 -14.00 -3.40
N HIS A 154 11.75 -13.73 -4.41
CA HIS A 154 13.20 -13.94 -4.33
C HIS A 154 13.88 -13.04 -3.30
N LEU A 155 13.33 -11.87 -3.03
CA LEU A 155 13.84 -10.94 -2.01
C LEU A 155 13.48 -11.36 -0.58
N LEU A 156 12.46 -12.21 -0.37
CA LEU A 156 12.07 -12.69 0.95
C LEU A 156 13.08 -13.67 1.54
N LYS A 157 13.35 -13.55 2.83
CA LYS A 157 14.03 -14.56 3.62
C LYS A 157 13.20 -15.86 3.67
N PRO A 158 13.82 -17.02 3.95
CA PRO A 158 13.06 -18.22 4.33
C PRO A 158 12.11 -17.92 5.48
N GLY A 159 10.81 -18.17 5.29
CA GLY A 159 9.75 -17.81 6.25
C GLY A 159 9.33 -16.34 6.25
N GLY A 160 9.92 -15.53 5.39
CA GLY A 160 9.46 -14.15 5.13
C GLY A 160 8.08 -14.14 4.45
N ARG A 161 7.40 -13.01 4.48
CA ARG A 161 6.01 -12.88 4.02
C ARG A 161 5.82 -11.71 3.06
N LEU A 162 5.02 -11.94 2.03
CA LEU A 162 4.52 -10.89 1.14
C LEU A 162 3.05 -10.59 1.49
N VAL A 163 2.77 -9.42 2.03
CA VAL A 163 1.41 -8.93 2.30
C VAL A 163 0.94 -8.11 1.11
N VAL A 164 -0.19 -8.49 0.55
CA VAL A 164 -0.79 -7.84 -0.62
C VAL A 164 -2.19 -7.36 -0.27
N SER A 165 -2.54 -6.15 -0.71
CA SER A 165 -3.93 -5.71 -0.80
C SER A 165 -4.23 -5.18 -2.19
N GLY A 166 -5.51 -5.20 -2.55
CA GLY A 166 -5.98 -4.61 -3.79
C GLY A 166 -7.50 -4.61 -3.90
N PRO A 167 -8.03 -3.94 -4.93
CA PRO A 167 -9.45 -3.91 -5.24
C PRO A 167 -9.89 -5.28 -5.79
N THR A 168 -11.14 -5.64 -5.51
CA THR A 168 -11.70 -6.88 -6.06
C THR A 168 -12.11 -6.75 -7.53
N GLU A 169 -12.27 -5.53 -8.03
CA GLU A 169 -12.76 -5.19 -9.37
C GLU A 169 -14.09 -5.88 -9.75
N ASN A 170 -14.86 -6.30 -8.74
CA ASN A 170 -16.19 -6.86 -8.96
C ASN A 170 -17.22 -5.75 -9.27
N THR A 171 -18.45 -6.17 -9.66
CA THR A 171 -19.54 -5.24 -9.99
C THR A 171 -19.83 -4.23 -8.88
N PHE A 172 -19.76 -4.65 -7.61
CA PHE A 172 -19.99 -3.74 -6.46
C PHE A 172 -18.90 -2.70 -6.33
N TYR A 173 -17.63 -3.09 -6.54
CA TYR A 173 -16.51 -2.16 -6.55
C TYR A 173 -16.65 -1.13 -7.68
N GLN A 174 -16.98 -1.58 -8.91
CA GLN A 174 -17.16 -0.71 -10.06
C GLN A 174 -18.33 0.28 -9.86
N ILE A 175 -19.44 -0.17 -9.27
CA ILE A 175 -20.57 0.72 -8.91
C ILE A 175 -20.12 1.73 -7.84
N GLY A 176 -19.43 1.27 -6.79
CA GLY A 176 -18.92 2.13 -5.73
C GLY A 176 -17.97 3.20 -6.25
N ARG A 177 -17.07 2.83 -7.17
CA ARG A 177 -16.12 3.75 -7.82
C ARG A 177 -16.84 4.84 -8.63
N LYS A 178 -17.86 4.46 -9.42
CA LYS A 178 -18.68 5.44 -10.17
C LYS A 178 -19.42 6.41 -9.26
N LEU A 179 -19.90 5.95 -8.10
CA LEU A 179 -20.58 6.78 -7.12
C LEU A 179 -19.62 7.67 -6.31
N ALA A 180 -18.35 7.26 -6.18
CA ALA A 180 -17.34 8.00 -5.45
C ALA A 180 -16.90 9.30 -6.16
N GLY A 181 -17.06 9.38 -7.48
CA GLY A 181 -16.81 10.58 -8.27
C GLY A 181 -15.74 10.40 -9.35
N PRO A 182 -15.55 11.41 -10.21
CA PRO A 182 -14.63 11.33 -11.35
C PRO A 182 -13.17 11.14 -10.95
N GLU A 183 -12.80 11.51 -9.74
CA GLU A 183 -11.45 11.30 -9.17
C GLU A 183 -11.08 9.82 -9.05
N PHE A 184 -12.08 8.92 -9.07
CA PHE A 184 -11.90 7.47 -9.01
C PHE A 184 -12.29 6.77 -10.32
N SER A 185 -12.59 7.53 -11.39
CA SER A 185 -13.07 6.98 -12.67
C SER A 185 -11.96 6.61 -13.65
N GLY A 186 -10.68 6.78 -13.29
CA GLY A 186 -9.53 6.43 -14.13
C GLY A 186 -9.53 4.96 -14.54
N GLU A 187 -9.17 4.67 -15.79
CA GLU A 187 -9.06 3.32 -16.35
C GLU A 187 -7.77 2.57 -15.91
N TYR A 188 -7.21 2.96 -14.75
CA TYR A 188 -5.85 2.59 -14.32
C TYR A 188 -5.72 1.22 -13.64
N HIS A 189 -6.84 0.53 -13.37
CA HIS A 189 -6.76 -0.82 -12.81
C HIS A 189 -6.90 -1.85 -13.94
N GLU A 190 -5.78 -2.42 -14.34
CA GLU A 190 -5.79 -3.48 -15.36
C GLU A 190 -6.24 -4.82 -14.77
N ARG A 191 -6.05 -5.02 -13.44
CA ARG A 191 -6.27 -6.32 -12.78
C ARG A 191 -6.94 -6.17 -11.43
N GLY A 192 -7.77 -7.15 -11.09
CA GLY A 192 -8.30 -7.30 -9.73
C GLY A 192 -7.50 -8.31 -8.90
N THR A 193 -7.76 -8.33 -7.59
CA THR A 193 -7.10 -9.26 -6.64
C THR A 193 -7.23 -10.73 -7.01
N ALA A 194 -8.28 -11.13 -7.73
CA ALA A 194 -8.47 -12.51 -8.16
C ALA A 194 -7.37 -12.98 -9.12
N GLU A 195 -6.91 -12.11 -10.02
CA GLU A 195 -5.82 -12.40 -10.92
C GLU A 195 -4.48 -12.44 -10.19
N ILE A 196 -4.22 -11.44 -9.33
CA ILE A 196 -3.00 -11.38 -8.52
C ILE A 196 -2.87 -12.64 -7.66
N LYS A 197 -3.94 -13.07 -7.00
CA LYS A 197 -3.96 -14.31 -6.19
C LYS A 197 -3.68 -15.55 -7.03
N ARG A 198 -4.24 -15.62 -8.24
CA ARG A 198 -4.04 -16.76 -9.13
C ARG A 198 -2.59 -16.88 -9.58
N GLU A 199 -1.96 -15.75 -9.97
CA GLU A 199 -0.54 -15.75 -10.35
C GLU A 199 0.35 -16.06 -9.15
N LEU A 200 0.10 -15.44 -8.00
CA LEU A 200 0.86 -15.68 -6.77
C LEU A 200 0.72 -17.13 -6.29
N ALA A 201 -0.46 -17.76 -6.42
CA ALA A 201 -0.70 -19.14 -6.03
C ALA A 201 0.06 -20.18 -6.88
N ARG A 202 0.61 -19.79 -8.02
CA ARG A 202 1.52 -20.63 -8.82
C ARG A 202 2.93 -20.67 -8.24
N LEU A 203 3.29 -19.68 -7.46
CA LEU A 203 4.64 -19.45 -6.95
C LEU A 203 4.74 -19.71 -5.44
N ALA A 204 3.69 -19.47 -4.69
CA ALA A 204 3.66 -19.58 -3.24
C ALA A 204 2.29 -19.97 -2.69
N CYS A 205 2.23 -20.39 -1.43
CA CYS A 205 0.97 -20.64 -0.73
C CYS A 205 0.33 -19.30 -0.36
N VAL A 206 -0.91 -19.06 -0.80
CA VAL A 206 -1.63 -17.79 -0.54
C VAL A 206 -2.68 -18.00 0.54
N THR A 207 -2.61 -17.22 1.60
CA THR A 207 -3.55 -17.28 2.73
C THR A 207 -4.32 -15.96 2.83
N PRO A 208 -5.68 -15.98 2.87
CA PRO A 208 -6.46 -14.76 3.05
C PRO A 208 -6.29 -14.23 4.48
N ILE A 209 -6.09 -12.91 4.59
CA ILE A 209 -6.12 -12.18 5.87
C ILE A 209 -7.52 -11.63 6.10
N ALA A 210 -8.07 -10.93 5.12
CA ALA A 210 -9.40 -10.34 5.21
C ALA A 210 -10.02 -10.08 3.84
N THR A 211 -11.34 -10.23 3.78
CA THR A 211 -12.18 -9.69 2.72
C THR A 211 -13.04 -8.61 3.32
N LEU A 212 -12.85 -7.37 2.88
CA LEU A 212 -13.48 -6.21 3.48
C LEU A 212 -14.83 -5.92 2.83
N TYR A 213 -15.82 -5.60 3.68
CA TYR A 213 -17.17 -5.12 3.34
C TYR A 213 -18.09 -6.21 2.77
N TRP A 214 -18.10 -7.37 3.43
CA TRP A 214 -19.07 -8.42 3.12
C TRP A 214 -20.52 -7.95 3.40
N PRO A 215 -21.53 -8.25 2.55
CA PRO A 215 -21.54 -9.16 1.38
C PRO A 215 -21.10 -8.53 0.05
N ALA A 216 -20.70 -7.27 0.02
CA ALA A 216 -20.20 -6.57 -1.15
C ALA A 216 -18.67 -6.37 -1.03
N PRO A 217 -17.85 -7.42 -1.29
CA PRO A 217 -16.42 -7.34 -1.10
C PRO A 217 -15.82 -6.29 -2.04
N LEU A 218 -15.15 -5.27 -1.46
CA LEU A 218 -14.52 -4.19 -2.22
C LEU A 218 -13.00 -4.34 -2.26
N PHE A 219 -12.42 -4.86 -1.17
CA PHE A 219 -10.98 -5.06 -1.04
C PHE A 219 -10.68 -6.43 -0.44
N GLU A 220 -9.56 -6.99 -0.82
CA GLU A 220 -9.00 -8.18 -0.22
C GLU A 220 -7.58 -7.92 0.24
N ILE A 221 -7.20 -8.58 1.35
CA ILE A 221 -5.84 -8.60 1.88
C ILE A 221 -5.46 -10.05 2.08
N PHE A 222 -4.31 -10.44 1.57
CA PHE A 222 -3.79 -11.80 1.65
C PHE A 222 -2.27 -11.81 1.82
N VAL A 223 -1.72 -12.98 2.15
CA VAL A 223 -0.30 -13.17 2.45
C VAL A 223 0.20 -14.51 1.90
N THR A 224 1.51 -14.55 1.61
CA THR A 224 2.22 -15.82 1.32
C THR A 224 2.82 -16.41 2.56
#